data_09239754e9ba577162cee1cdfe7124b9
#
_entry.id   09239754e9ba577162cee1cdfe7124b9
#
_cell.length_a   1.000
_cell.length_b   1.000
_cell.length_c   1.000
_cell.angle_alpha   90.00
_cell.angle_beta   90.00
_cell.angle_gamma   90.00
#
_symmetry.space_group_name_H-M   'P 1'
#
loop_
_entity.id
_entity.type
_entity.pdbx_description
1 polymer ?
#
loop_
_entity_poly.entity_id
_entity_poly.type
_entity_poly.pdbx_seq_one_letter_code
_entity_poly.pdbx_strand_id
1 'polypeptide(L)'
;GHIPALLTSTKTTYLRNDPPPRADRERLHMIFDEANFSPGGDRYITVEFGNEMNLELNFMAQGLAGALREAGTKGLVETAPCFASLLVHYEPRDISYGDMVTELKSLIGSLGSTDEIELDSRLFTFETLYLDPWTKECIDDYREKLNPDKEYDPDFVARLNGLEDRHQLVRVHSSSEYWVASLGFWPGLPFLQPLDPRAMITCPKYNPPRTWTPQGAVGMGGSASSIYPVATPGGYQLFGRTPVPIWDPNKRFDAFEGDIVLFRPGDRIKFQPVTRAAYDDAERKIEDGSYLYNIVEYQRFSVRNYQSWVNKLDKSERF
;
A
#
# COMPACT_ATOMS: atom_id res chain seq x y z
N GLY A 1 3.64 25.90 60.29
CA GLY A 1 4.44 25.45 59.20
C GLY A 1 3.75 25.73 57.89
N HIS A 2 4.16 26.77 57.12
CA HIS A 2 3.67 27.07 55.79
C HIS A 2 4.42 26.22 54.78
N ILE A 3 3.67 25.51 53.92
CA ILE A 3 4.20 24.87 52.68
C ILE A 3 3.76 25.78 51.52
N PRO A 4 4.65 26.33 50.70
CA PRO A 4 4.28 27.07 49.52
C PRO A 4 4.00 26.09 48.35
N ALA A 5 2.85 26.24 47.73
CA ALA A 5 2.49 25.59 46.50
C ALA A 5 3.25 26.17 45.32
N LEU A 6 4.13 25.39 44.70
CA LEU A 6 4.75 25.67 43.42
C LEU A 6 3.97 24.95 42.33
N LEU A 7 2.95 25.63 41.78
CA LEU A 7 2.34 25.25 40.52
C LEU A 7 3.16 25.91 39.38
N THR A 8 4.12 25.19 38.84
CA THR A 8 4.75 25.55 37.57
C THR A 8 3.90 24.93 36.44
N SER A 9 3.15 25.82 35.80
CA SER A 9 2.49 25.53 34.52
C SER A 9 3.55 25.29 33.44
N THR A 10 3.82 24.04 33.14
CA THR A 10 4.55 23.67 31.92
C THR A 10 3.61 23.88 30.72
N LYS A 11 3.73 25.01 30.06
CA LYS A 11 3.20 25.22 28.71
C LYS A 11 3.88 24.20 27.81
N THR A 12 3.15 23.15 27.44
CA THR A 12 3.55 22.26 26.36
C THR A 12 3.51 23.06 25.06
N THR A 13 4.66 23.54 24.64
CA THR A 13 4.82 24.17 23.35
C THR A 13 4.72 23.06 22.31
N TYR A 14 3.57 22.95 21.67
CA TYR A 14 3.47 22.16 20.44
C TYR A 14 4.41 22.80 19.43
N LEU A 15 5.50 22.11 19.14
CA LEU A 15 6.38 22.45 18.03
C LEU A 15 5.51 22.49 16.78
N ARG A 16 5.35 23.66 16.17
CA ARG A 16 4.83 23.77 14.82
C ARG A 16 5.70 22.90 13.95
N ASN A 17 5.12 21.85 13.37
CA ASN A 17 5.73 21.08 12.31
C ASN A 17 5.74 21.93 11.03
N ASP A 18 6.55 22.96 11.01
CA ASP A 18 6.88 23.61 9.76
C ASP A 18 7.71 22.59 8.96
N PRO A 19 7.35 22.35 7.69
CA PRO A 19 8.11 21.42 6.87
C PRO A 19 9.56 21.91 6.78
N PRO A 20 10.56 21.01 6.77
CA PRO A 20 11.97 21.39 6.69
C PRO A 20 12.25 22.25 5.46
N PRO A 21 13.28 23.12 5.50
CA PRO A 21 13.71 23.93 4.37
C PRO A 21 13.91 23.08 3.10
N ARG A 22 13.69 23.67 1.92
CA ARG A 22 13.73 22.98 0.63
C ARG A 22 15.03 22.18 0.39
N ALA A 23 16.18 22.69 0.86
CA ALA A 23 17.48 22.04 0.78
C ALA A 23 17.59 20.76 1.63
N ASP A 24 16.85 20.68 2.75
CA ASP A 24 16.81 19.49 3.60
C ASP A 24 15.83 18.43 3.06
N ARG A 25 14.84 18.85 2.24
CA ARG A 25 13.93 17.90 1.57
C ARG A 25 14.63 17.11 0.46
N GLU A 26 15.56 17.72 -0.28
CA GLU A 26 16.34 17.03 -1.32
C GLU A 26 17.30 15.99 -0.72
N ARG A 27 17.69 16.12 0.55
CA ARG A 27 18.48 15.12 1.28
C ARG A 27 17.65 14.00 1.90
N LEU A 28 16.33 14.12 1.94
CA LEU A 28 15.44 13.15 2.56
C LEU A 28 15.02 12.01 1.62
N HIS A 29 15.18 12.18 0.30
CA HIS A 29 14.88 11.17 -0.69
C HIS A 29 16.19 10.60 -1.25
N MET A 30 16.53 9.39 -0.82
CA MET A 30 17.78 8.74 -1.22
C MET A 30 17.53 7.25 -1.49
N ILE A 31 18.07 6.79 -2.59
CA ILE A 31 18.38 5.38 -2.82
C ILE A 31 19.76 5.18 -2.21
N PHE A 32 19.93 4.15 -1.39
CA PHE A 32 21.22 3.88 -0.76
C PHE A 32 22.12 3.11 -1.71
N ASP A 33 23.42 3.46 -1.73
CA ASP A 33 24.42 2.73 -2.52
C ASP A 33 24.57 1.28 -2.02
N GLU A 34 24.42 1.08 -0.70
CA GLU A 34 24.37 -0.23 -0.06
C GLU A 34 23.16 -0.29 0.89
N ALA A 35 22.55 -1.45 1.00
CA ALA A 35 21.44 -1.65 1.92
C ALA A 35 21.89 -1.46 3.38
N ASN A 36 21.06 -0.76 4.16
CA ASN A 36 21.24 -0.60 5.61
C ASN A 36 20.57 -1.76 6.36
N PHE A 37 21.22 -2.20 7.45
CA PHE A 37 20.72 -3.26 8.31
C PHE A 37 20.55 -2.74 9.73
N SER A 38 19.30 -2.70 10.19
CA SER A 38 18.96 -2.22 11.53
C SER A 38 18.28 -3.31 12.34
N PRO A 39 18.72 -3.56 13.60
CA PRO A 39 18.05 -4.53 14.45
C PRO A 39 16.69 -4.00 14.92
N GLY A 40 15.67 -4.85 14.87
CA GLY A 40 14.35 -4.62 15.45
C GLY A 40 14.16 -5.49 16.70
N GLY A 41 14.71 -5.09 17.84
CA GLY A 41 14.79 -5.95 19.01
C GLY A 41 15.78 -7.11 18.79
N ASP A 42 15.43 -8.30 19.28
CA ASP A 42 16.31 -9.49 19.25
C ASP A 42 15.97 -10.47 18.11
N ARG A 43 14.86 -10.27 17.38
CA ARG A 43 14.32 -11.23 16.40
C ARG A 43 14.05 -10.65 15.02
N TYR A 44 14.27 -9.36 14.83
CA TYR A 44 13.97 -8.70 13.56
C TYR A 44 15.17 -7.94 13.02
N ILE A 45 15.27 -7.92 11.70
CA ILE A 45 16.22 -7.09 10.97
C ILE A 45 15.42 -6.31 9.93
N THR A 46 15.55 -4.98 9.95
CA THR A 46 15.07 -4.15 8.85
C THR A 46 16.21 -3.97 7.85
N VAL A 47 15.97 -4.39 6.60
CA VAL A 47 16.86 -4.15 5.47
C VAL A 47 16.28 -3.00 4.67
N GLU A 48 16.97 -1.87 4.60
CA GLU A 48 16.53 -0.66 3.93
C GLU A 48 17.35 -0.41 2.67
N PHE A 49 16.68 -0.24 1.53
CA PHE A 49 17.29 0.06 0.24
C PHE A 49 17.25 1.55 -0.10
N GLY A 50 16.48 2.31 0.63
CA GLY A 50 16.29 3.75 0.50
C GLY A 50 15.19 4.26 1.42
N ASN A 51 14.83 5.54 1.27
CA ASN A 51 13.78 6.17 2.09
C ASN A 51 12.69 6.85 1.25
N GLU A 52 12.47 6.38 0.03
CA GLU A 52 11.43 6.88 -0.86
C GLU A 52 10.48 5.76 -1.33
N MET A 53 9.27 6.16 -1.73
CA MET A 53 8.30 5.23 -2.31
C MET A 53 8.61 5.03 -3.80
N ASN A 54 9.43 4.02 -4.08
CA ASN A 54 9.91 3.71 -5.41
C ASN A 54 9.69 2.21 -5.70
N LEU A 55 9.10 1.89 -6.86
CA LEU A 55 8.83 0.50 -7.25
C LEU A 55 10.11 -0.32 -7.42
N GLU A 56 11.20 0.27 -7.88
CA GLU A 56 12.47 -0.46 -8.04
C GLU A 56 13.02 -0.92 -6.69
N LEU A 57 12.93 -0.06 -5.66
CA LEU A 57 13.30 -0.45 -4.29
C LEU A 57 12.39 -1.56 -3.74
N ASN A 58 11.11 -1.52 -4.11
CA ASN A 58 10.17 -2.56 -3.72
C ASN A 58 10.45 -3.88 -4.44
N PHE A 59 10.82 -3.87 -5.72
CA PHE A 59 11.24 -5.07 -6.44
C PHE A 59 12.48 -5.70 -5.79
N MET A 60 13.46 -4.89 -5.36
CA MET A 60 14.61 -5.37 -4.58
C MET A 60 14.19 -6.03 -3.26
N ALA A 61 13.32 -5.39 -2.49
CA ALA A 61 12.83 -5.93 -1.22
C ALA A 61 12.11 -7.28 -1.42
N GLN A 62 11.27 -7.38 -2.45
CA GLN A 62 10.55 -8.61 -2.76
C GLN A 62 11.45 -9.68 -3.38
N GLY A 63 12.42 -9.29 -4.21
CA GLY A 63 13.46 -10.19 -4.74
C GLY A 63 14.26 -10.83 -3.60
N LEU A 64 14.70 -10.04 -2.62
CA LEU A 64 15.40 -10.55 -1.43
C LEU A 64 14.51 -11.49 -0.61
N ALA A 65 13.24 -11.15 -0.42
CA ALA A 65 12.29 -12.03 0.28
C ALA A 65 12.11 -13.38 -0.44
N GLY A 66 12.08 -13.37 -1.78
CA GLY A 66 12.08 -14.58 -2.61
C GLY A 66 13.35 -15.40 -2.43
N ALA A 67 14.51 -14.77 -2.58
CA ALA A 67 15.82 -15.41 -2.45
C ALA A 67 16.03 -16.06 -1.07
N LEU A 68 15.60 -15.42 0.01
CA LEU A 68 15.63 -15.99 1.37
C LEU A 68 14.81 -17.28 1.48
N ARG A 69 13.61 -17.31 0.89
CA ARG A 69 12.76 -18.51 0.88
C ARG A 69 13.35 -19.64 0.03
N GLU A 70 13.84 -19.32 -1.16
CA GLU A 70 14.44 -20.29 -2.09
C GLU A 70 15.73 -20.88 -1.52
N ALA A 71 16.54 -20.08 -0.84
CA ALA A 71 17.76 -20.55 -0.17
C ALA A 71 17.45 -21.45 1.05
N GLY A 72 16.21 -21.45 1.55
CA GLY A 72 15.87 -22.17 2.78
C GLY A 72 16.70 -21.66 3.97
N THR A 73 16.93 -20.34 4.05
CA THR A 73 17.85 -19.72 5.03
C THR A 73 17.51 -20.17 6.44
N LYS A 74 18.51 -20.77 7.12
CA LYS A 74 18.37 -21.30 8.46
C LYS A 74 17.89 -20.18 9.42
N GLY A 75 16.92 -20.52 10.26
CA GLY A 75 16.39 -19.60 11.25
C GLY A 75 15.47 -18.52 10.68
N LEU A 76 15.24 -18.46 9.37
CA LEU A 76 14.20 -17.58 8.81
C LEU A 76 12.82 -18.02 9.30
N VAL A 77 12.05 -17.09 9.85
CA VAL A 77 10.67 -17.32 10.29
C VAL A 77 9.70 -16.72 9.28
N GLU A 78 9.89 -15.44 8.92
CA GLU A 78 8.98 -14.68 8.08
C GLU A 78 9.68 -13.48 7.44
N THR A 79 9.13 -13.00 6.34
CA THR A 79 9.55 -11.74 5.71
C THR A 79 8.33 -10.87 5.42
N ALA A 80 8.47 -9.56 5.65
CA ALA A 80 7.45 -8.58 5.34
C ALA A 80 8.03 -7.45 4.46
N PRO A 81 7.89 -7.54 3.14
CA PRO A 81 8.27 -6.46 2.23
C PRO A 81 7.43 -5.20 2.49
N CYS A 82 8.10 -4.05 2.46
CA CYS A 82 7.49 -2.75 2.48
C CYS A 82 8.02 -1.94 1.29
N PHE A 83 7.64 -0.66 1.13
CA PHE A 83 7.96 0.11 -0.08
C PHE A 83 9.45 0.07 -0.45
N ALA A 84 10.33 0.45 0.46
CA ALA A 84 11.77 0.54 0.22
C ALA A 84 12.58 -0.34 1.18
N SER A 85 11.93 -1.28 1.86
CA SER A 85 12.57 -2.08 2.89
C SER A 85 11.97 -3.48 2.98
N LEU A 86 12.73 -4.37 3.63
CA LEU A 86 12.29 -5.72 3.99
C LEU A 86 12.47 -5.90 5.50
N LEU A 87 11.39 -6.24 6.20
CA LEU A 87 11.49 -6.74 7.57
C LEU A 87 11.73 -8.25 7.52
N VAL A 88 12.78 -8.72 8.17
CA VAL A 88 13.14 -10.13 8.30
C VAL A 88 12.93 -10.55 9.74
N HIS A 89 12.04 -11.50 9.98
CA HIS A 89 11.86 -12.16 11.27
C HIS A 89 12.69 -13.44 11.29
N TYR A 90 13.56 -13.60 12.29
CA TYR A 90 14.43 -14.77 12.41
C TYR A 90 14.48 -15.31 13.85
N GLU A 91 14.89 -16.55 14.02
CA GLU A 91 15.09 -17.19 15.33
C GLU A 91 16.58 -17.10 15.72
N PRO A 92 16.94 -16.25 16.70
CA PRO A 92 18.35 -15.99 17.05
C PRO A 92 19.07 -17.19 17.70
N ARG A 93 18.35 -18.22 18.10
CA ARG A 93 18.94 -19.48 18.58
C ARG A 93 19.44 -20.35 17.43
N ASP A 94 18.92 -20.15 16.21
CA ASP A 94 19.27 -20.90 15.02
C ASP A 94 20.33 -20.20 14.19
N ILE A 95 20.32 -18.88 14.16
CA ILE A 95 21.28 -18.03 13.44
C ILE A 95 21.51 -16.73 14.20
N SER A 96 22.77 -16.30 14.32
CA SER A 96 23.09 -15.01 14.96
C SER A 96 22.70 -13.83 14.07
N TYR A 97 22.53 -12.63 14.66
CA TYR A 97 22.32 -11.38 13.91
C TYR A 97 23.41 -11.16 12.84
N GLY A 98 24.68 -11.33 13.22
CA GLY A 98 25.81 -11.13 12.31
C GLY A 98 25.84 -12.11 11.14
N ASP A 99 25.51 -13.37 11.40
CA ASP A 99 25.44 -14.39 10.36
C ASP A 99 24.25 -14.16 9.43
N MET A 100 23.08 -13.77 9.98
CA MET A 100 21.91 -13.42 9.17
C MET A 100 22.20 -12.20 8.29
N VAL A 101 22.85 -11.15 8.81
CA VAL A 101 23.26 -9.98 7.99
C VAL A 101 24.25 -10.40 6.89
N THR A 102 25.16 -11.32 7.18
CA THR A 102 26.09 -11.86 6.17
C THR A 102 25.35 -12.59 5.06
N GLU A 103 24.40 -13.43 5.42
CA GLU A 103 23.54 -14.14 4.47
C GLU A 103 22.71 -13.16 3.61
N LEU A 104 22.08 -12.16 4.25
CA LEU A 104 21.33 -11.13 3.55
C LEU A 104 22.18 -10.36 2.52
N LYS A 105 23.42 -9.98 2.88
CA LYS A 105 24.35 -9.33 1.96
C LYS A 105 24.75 -10.22 0.80
N SER A 106 24.98 -11.51 1.06
CA SER A 106 25.28 -12.50 0.02
C SER A 106 24.13 -12.65 -0.97
N LEU A 107 22.89 -12.77 -0.46
CA LEU A 107 21.70 -12.88 -1.30
C LEU A 107 21.44 -11.62 -2.11
N ILE A 108 21.60 -10.43 -1.52
CA ILE A 108 21.50 -9.14 -2.26
C ILE A 108 22.52 -9.11 -3.40
N GLY A 109 23.77 -9.51 -3.13
CA GLY A 109 24.82 -9.60 -4.17
C GLY A 109 24.48 -10.58 -5.29
N SER A 110 23.75 -11.66 -4.98
CA SER A 110 23.34 -12.67 -5.96
C SER A 110 22.11 -12.28 -6.79
N LEU A 111 21.30 -11.32 -6.33
CA LEU A 111 20.16 -10.83 -7.11
C LEU A 111 20.57 -10.12 -8.41
N GLY A 112 21.84 -9.68 -8.49
CA GLY A 112 22.32 -8.93 -9.64
C GLY A 112 21.71 -7.53 -9.73
N SER A 113 21.47 -7.05 -10.94
CA SER A 113 20.80 -5.77 -11.17
C SER A 113 19.28 -5.92 -11.03
N THR A 114 18.61 -4.83 -10.64
CA THR A 114 17.14 -4.84 -10.41
C THR A 114 16.36 -5.32 -11.63
N ASP A 115 16.82 -5.06 -12.84
CA ASP A 115 16.19 -5.49 -14.09
C ASP A 115 16.26 -7.01 -14.32
N GLU A 116 17.13 -7.75 -13.60
CA GLU A 116 17.20 -9.22 -13.67
C GLU A 116 16.17 -9.92 -12.77
N ILE A 117 15.50 -9.16 -11.90
CA ILE A 117 14.51 -9.70 -10.97
C ILE A 117 13.26 -10.14 -11.72
N GLU A 118 12.84 -11.37 -11.45
CA GLU A 118 11.53 -11.92 -11.86
C GLU A 118 10.76 -12.34 -10.61
N LEU A 119 9.49 -11.97 -10.53
CA LEU A 119 8.62 -12.20 -9.39
C LEU A 119 7.37 -12.97 -9.81
N ASP A 120 6.95 -13.93 -9.00
CA ASP A 120 5.63 -14.53 -9.17
C ASP A 120 4.57 -13.49 -8.79
N SER A 121 3.60 -13.28 -9.68
CA SER A 121 2.62 -12.21 -9.54
C SER A 121 1.25 -12.67 -10.06
N ARG A 122 0.27 -12.70 -9.17
CA ARG A 122 -1.14 -12.92 -9.55
C ARG A 122 -1.76 -11.58 -9.95
N LEU A 123 -2.70 -11.60 -10.89
CA LEU A 123 -3.49 -10.41 -11.24
C LEU A 123 -4.95 -10.64 -10.83
N PHE A 124 -5.44 -9.76 -9.97
CA PHE A 124 -6.82 -9.71 -9.53
C PHE A 124 -7.56 -8.59 -10.23
N THR A 125 -8.79 -8.86 -10.67
CA THR A 125 -9.69 -7.82 -11.18
C THR A 125 -10.85 -7.63 -10.21
N PHE A 126 -11.04 -6.38 -9.75
CA PHE A 126 -12.07 -6.01 -8.79
C PHE A 126 -13.12 -5.11 -9.42
N GLU A 127 -14.37 -5.56 -9.42
CA GLU A 127 -15.50 -4.69 -9.72
C GLU A 127 -15.55 -3.55 -8.71
N THR A 128 -15.52 -2.32 -9.21
CA THR A 128 -15.46 -1.12 -8.39
C THR A 128 -16.51 -0.12 -8.83
N LEU A 129 -17.44 0.18 -7.94
CA LEU A 129 -18.38 1.28 -8.14
C LEU A 129 -17.71 2.56 -7.66
N TYR A 130 -17.31 3.40 -8.62
CA TYR A 130 -16.75 4.71 -8.32
C TYR A 130 -17.84 5.73 -8.02
N LEU A 131 -17.49 6.76 -7.23
CA LEU A 131 -18.37 7.83 -6.81
C LEU A 131 -19.65 7.29 -6.13
N ASP A 132 -19.49 6.23 -5.39
CA ASP A 132 -20.54 5.45 -4.76
C ASP A 132 -21.22 6.18 -3.59
N PRO A 133 -22.47 5.82 -3.23
CA PRO A 133 -23.21 6.51 -2.19
C PRO A 133 -22.64 6.26 -0.77
N TRP A 134 -22.03 5.12 -0.49
CA TRP A 134 -21.57 4.77 0.86
C TRP A 134 -20.30 5.52 1.25
N THR A 135 -19.33 5.65 0.33
CA THR A 135 -18.15 6.50 0.58
C THR A 135 -18.56 7.96 0.65
N LYS A 136 -19.54 8.38 -0.15
CA LYS A 136 -20.10 9.73 -0.06
C LYS A 136 -20.74 10.00 1.30
N GLU A 137 -21.56 9.09 1.80
CA GLU A 137 -22.18 9.19 3.14
C GLU A 137 -21.10 9.32 4.23
N CYS A 138 -20.05 8.50 4.15
CA CYS A 138 -18.93 8.55 5.07
C CYS A 138 -18.19 9.90 5.04
N ILE A 139 -18.01 10.49 3.86
CA ILE A 139 -17.43 11.82 3.70
C ILE A 139 -18.33 12.90 4.26
N ASP A 140 -19.63 12.81 3.99
CA ASP A 140 -20.62 13.77 4.49
C ASP A 140 -20.74 13.73 6.03
N ASP A 141 -20.70 12.53 6.63
CA ASP A 141 -20.65 12.36 8.10
C ASP A 141 -19.39 13.02 8.71
N TYR A 142 -18.24 12.88 8.07
CA TYR A 142 -17.03 13.56 8.50
C TYR A 142 -17.14 15.08 8.40
N ARG A 143 -17.72 15.57 7.32
CA ARG A 143 -17.93 17.03 7.11
C ARG A 143 -18.85 17.59 8.18
N GLU A 144 -19.95 16.91 8.47
CA GLU A 144 -20.91 17.36 9.48
C GLU A 144 -20.30 17.41 10.88
N LYS A 145 -19.51 16.39 11.25
CA LYS A 145 -19.03 16.20 12.62
C LYS A 145 -17.70 16.86 12.93
N LEU A 146 -16.78 16.92 11.95
CA LEU A 146 -15.38 17.24 12.20
C LEU A 146 -14.83 18.38 11.33
N ASN A 147 -15.25 18.51 10.08
CA ASN A 147 -14.69 19.52 9.18
C ASN A 147 -15.71 19.95 8.09
N PRO A 148 -16.59 20.91 8.39
CA PRO A 148 -17.61 21.39 7.44
C PRO A 148 -17.05 21.92 6.12
N ASP A 149 -15.83 22.46 6.14
CA ASP A 149 -15.19 23.04 4.95
C ASP A 149 -14.45 22.00 4.10
N LYS A 150 -14.45 20.72 4.49
CA LYS A 150 -13.80 19.66 3.74
C LYS A 150 -14.43 19.51 2.36
N GLU A 151 -13.60 19.68 1.33
CA GLU A 151 -13.99 19.41 -0.06
C GLU A 151 -14.36 17.92 -0.24
N TYR A 152 -15.25 17.61 -1.17
CA TYR A 152 -15.58 16.23 -1.52
C TYR A 152 -14.33 15.52 -2.07
N ASP A 153 -14.02 14.33 -1.54
CA ASP A 153 -12.72 13.65 -1.78
C ASP A 153 -12.36 13.51 -3.26
N PRO A 154 -13.24 13.03 -4.16
CA PRO A 154 -12.91 12.91 -5.56
C PRO A 154 -12.53 14.23 -6.23
N ASP A 155 -13.22 15.32 -5.88
CA ASP A 155 -12.92 16.65 -6.42
C ASP A 155 -11.61 17.19 -5.88
N PHE A 156 -11.38 16.99 -4.57
CA PHE A 156 -10.14 17.38 -3.91
C PHE A 156 -8.92 16.68 -4.54
N VAL A 157 -9.01 15.37 -4.76
CA VAL A 157 -7.93 14.60 -5.38
C VAL A 157 -7.72 15.03 -6.83
N ALA A 158 -8.79 15.19 -7.61
CA ALA A 158 -8.71 15.65 -8.99
C ALA A 158 -8.01 17.01 -9.09
N ARG A 159 -8.45 17.97 -8.30
CA ARG A 159 -7.89 19.34 -8.27
C ARG A 159 -6.41 19.34 -7.88
N LEU A 160 -6.00 18.58 -6.86
CA LEU A 160 -4.61 18.52 -6.41
C LEU A 160 -3.66 17.95 -7.46
N ASN A 161 -4.17 17.09 -8.34
CA ASN A 161 -3.38 16.42 -9.38
C ASN A 161 -3.53 17.07 -10.76
N GLY A 162 -4.20 18.25 -10.84
CA GLY A 162 -4.39 18.96 -12.10
C GLY A 162 -5.26 18.20 -13.09
N LEU A 163 -6.18 17.36 -12.61
CA LEU A 163 -7.18 16.67 -13.44
C LEU A 163 -8.37 17.59 -13.70
N GLU A 164 -9.05 17.35 -14.81
CA GLU A 164 -10.23 18.15 -15.24
C GLU A 164 -11.36 18.10 -14.22
N ASP A 165 -11.67 16.89 -13.73
CA ASP A 165 -12.75 16.61 -12.81
C ASP A 165 -12.60 15.24 -12.13
N ARG A 166 -13.58 14.90 -11.28
CA ARG A 166 -13.68 13.58 -10.63
C ARG A 166 -13.84 12.41 -11.61
N HIS A 167 -14.34 12.64 -12.81
CA HIS A 167 -14.50 11.57 -13.81
C HIS A 167 -13.16 11.26 -14.47
N GLN A 168 -12.30 12.26 -14.68
CA GLN A 168 -10.92 12.00 -15.07
C GLN A 168 -10.15 11.28 -13.96
N LEU A 169 -10.38 11.61 -12.68
CA LEU A 169 -9.81 10.82 -11.58
C LEU A 169 -10.17 9.33 -11.70
N VAL A 170 -11.44 9.01 -12.00
CA VAL A 170 -11.89 7.63 -12.19
C VAL A 170 -11.15 6.98 -13.36
N ARG A 171 -11.04 7.66 -14.52
CA ARG A 171 -10.28 7.15 -15.68
C ARG A 171 -8.83 6.88 -15.33
N VAL A 172 -8.15 7.85 -14.72
CA VAL A 172 -6.74 7.73 -14.31
C VAL A 172 -6.55 6.57 -13.35
N HIS A 173 -7.36 6.50 -12.28
CA HIS A 173 -7.22 5.44 -11.28
C HIS A 173 -7.54 4.05 -11.84
N SER A 174 -8.53 3.91 -12.70
CA SER A 174 -8.91 2.61 -13.29
C SER A 174 -8.06 2.19 -14.49
N SER A 175 -7.22 3.06 -15.03
CA SER A 175 -6.43 2.78 -16.25
C SER A 175 -5.27 1.82 -16.01
N SER A 176 -4.64 1.85 -14.82
CA SER A 176 -3.44 1.10 -14.50
C SER A 176 -3.74 -0.22 -13.77
N GLU A 177 -2.82 -1.17 -13.87
CA GLU A 177 -2.65 -2.20 -12.85
C GLU A 177 -1.89 -1.60 -11.67
N TYR A 178 -2.20 -2.09 -10.48
CA TYR A 178 -1.58 -1.66 -9.22
C TYR A 178 -0.77 -2.78 -8.62
N TRP A 179 0.44 -2.49 -8.22
CA TRP A 179 1.35 -3.39 -7.54
C TRP A 179 1.09 -3.39 -6.03
N VAL A 180 0.94 -4.55 -5.42
CA VAL A 180 0.88 -4.70 -3.95
C VAL A 180 2.30 -4.58 -3.40
N ALA A 181 2.65 -3.38 -2.97
CA ALA A 181 3.99 -3.08 -2.44
C ALA A 181 4.18 -3.59 -1.01
N SER A 182 3.13 -3.59 -0.20
CA SER A 182 3.12 -4.10 1.17
C SER A 182 1.69 -4.35 1.66
N LEU A 183 1.58 -5.07 2.77
CA LEU A 183 0.34 -5.22 3.54
C LEU A 183 0.55 -4.58 4.92
N GLY A 184 -0.49 -3.92 5.46
CA GLY A 184 -0.37 -3.30 6.77
C GLY A 184 -1.62 -2.57 7.21
N PHE A 185 -1.58 -1.90 8.36
CA PHE A 185 -2.69 -1.19 8.99
C PHE A 185 -3.82 -2.12 9.49
N TRP A 186 -4.29 -3.04 8.67
CA TRP A 186 -5.26 -4.09 8.98
C TRP A 186 -4.85 -5.38 8.24
N PRO A 187 -5.15 -6.58 8.78
CA PRO A 187 -4.87 -7.83 8.07
C PRO A 187 -5.45 -7.82 6.65
N GLY A 188 -4.56 -8.01 5.65
CA GLY A 188 -4.94 -8.04 4.24
C GLY A 188 -5.12 -6.69 3.56
N LEU A 189 -4.99 -5.55 4.26
CA LEU A 189 -5.07 -4.24 3.61
C LEU A 189 -3.83 -4.00 2.74
N PRO A 190 -4.00 -3.82 1.41
CA PRO A 190 -2.87 -3.62 0.52
C PRO A 190 -2.49 -2.14 0.42
N PHE A 191 -1.19 -1.87 0.38
CA PHE A 191 -0.66 -0.58 -0.09
C PHE A 191 -0.26 -0.73 -1.55
N LEU A 192 -0.92 0.02 -2.41
CA LEU A 192 -0.93 -0.14 -3.85
C LEU A 192 -0.23 1.02 -4.55
N GLN A 193 0.67 0.70 -5.50
CA GLN A 193 1.25 1.69 -6.40
C GLN A 193 0.88 1.37 -7.85
N PRO A 194 0.47 2.37 -8.65
CA PRO A 194 0.18 2.13 -10.06
C PRO A 194 1.48 1.75 -10.79
N LEU A 195 1.39 0.73 -11.66
CA LEU A 195 2.51 0.34 -12.53
C LEU A 195 2.69 1.31 -13.69
N ASP A 196 1.61 1.95 -14.15
CA ASP A 196 1.71 3.01 -15.14
C ASP A 196 1.99 4.35 -14.45
N PRO A 197 3.17 4.98 -14.68
CA PRO A 197 3.51 6.25 -14.06
C PRO A 197 2.55 7.40 -14.42
N ARG A 198 1.79 7.29 -15.53
CA ARG A 198 0.77 8.27 -15.93
C ARG A 198 -0.46 8.24 -15.02
N ALA A 199 -0.70 7.12 -14.35
CA ALA A 199 -1.75 6.97 -13.34
C ALA A 199 -1.31 7.40 -11.94
N MET A 200 -0.07 7.89 -11.76
CA MET A 200 0.40 8.35 -10.46
C MET A 200 -0.35 9.61 -10.03
N ILE A 201 -0.99 9.53 -8.89
CA ILE A 201 -1.68 10.62 -8.20
C ILE A 201 -1.26 10.65 -6.74
N THR A 202 -1.36 11.81 -6.12
CA THR A 202 -0.99 12.00 -4.71
C THR A 202 -2.00 12.86 -3.99
N CYS A 203 -2.22 12.59 -2.70
CA CYS A 203 -3.02 13.48 -1.86
C CYS A 203 -2.67 13.31 -0.37
N PRO A 204 -2.81 14.36 0.45
CA PRO A 204 -2.65 14.22 1.88
C PRO A 204 -3.77 13.36 2.47
N LYS A 205 -3.44 12.69 3.58
CA LYS A 205 -4.43 11.99 4.40
C LYS A 205 -5.33 12.99 5.15
N TYR A 206 -6.48 12.52 5.60
CA TYR A 206 -7.31 13.27 6.56
C TYR A 206 -6.55 13.55 7.85
N ASN A 207 -6.76 14.74 8.39
CA ASN A 207 -6.26 15.13 9.71
C ASN A 207 -7.32 16.02 10.41
N PRO A 208 -7.96 15.51 11.48
CA PRO A 208 -7.90 14.14 12.02
C PRO A 208 -8.47 13.10 11.07
N PRO A 209 -8.17 11.80 11.25
CA PRO A 209 -8.76 10.75 10.43
C PRO A 209 -10.26 10.59 10.70
N ARG A 210 -11.00 9.98 9.77
CA ARG A 210 -12.39 9.60 9.97
C ARG A 210 -12.50 8.55 11.08
N THR A 211 -13.60 8.58 11.81
CA THR A 211 -13.92 7.59 12.86
C THR A 211 -14.39 6.26 12.28
N TRP A 212 -14.89 6.25 11.05
CA TRP A 212 -15.26 5.04 10.32
C TRP A 212 -15.04 5.21 8.81
N THR A 213 -14.89 4.11 8.11
CA THR A 213 -14.80 4.00 6.66
C THR A 213 -15.51 2.72 6.27
N PRO A 214 -16.38 2.68 5.26
CA PRO A 214 -17.08 1.45 4.90
C PRO A 214 -16.13 0.35 4.41
N GLN A 215 -16.47 -0.90 4.69
CA GLN A 215 -15.78 -2.06 4.11
C GLN A 215 -15.81 -1.98 2.58
N GLY A 216 -14.72 -2.37 1.94
CA GLY A 216 -14.57 -2.33 0.49
C GLY A 216 -14.27 -0.94 -0.06
N ALA A 217 -14.23 0.11 0.78
CA ALA A 217 -13.90 1.46 0.31
C ALA A 217 -12.54 1.47 -0.40
N VAL A 218 -12.52 2.08 -1.58
CA VAL A 218 -11.32 2.32 -2.39
C VAL A 218 -10.93 3.77 -2.26
N GLY A 219 -9.67 4.01 -1.93
CA GLY A 219 -9.18 5.36 -1.73
C GLY A 219 -7.67 5.43 -1.73
N MET A 220 -7.14 6.62 -1.46
CA MET A 220 -5.70 6.85 -1.44
C MET A 220 -5.26 7.83 -0.36
N GLY A 221 -3.98 7.73 0.01
CA GLY A 221 -3.32 8.66 0.91
C GLY A 221 -1.81 8.64 0.71
N GLY A 222 -1.18 9.81 0.63
CA GLY A 222 0.17 9.92 0.07
C GLY A 222 0.15 9.60 -1.41
N SER A 223 0.94 8.65 -1.86
CA SER A 223 0.97 8.12 -3.23
C SER A 223 0.48 6.67 -3.31
N ALA A 224 -0.12 6.12 -2.25
CA ALA A 224 -0.62 4.76 -2.21
C ALA A 224 -2.14 4.72 -2.26
N SER A 225 -2.69 3.87 -3.14
CA SER A 225 -4.09 3.45 -3.11
C SER A 225 -4.29 2.26 -2.17
N SER A 226 -5.53 1.99 -1.78
CA SER A 226 -5.87 0.86 -0.92
C SER A 226 -7.34 0.46 -1.06
N ILE A 227 -7.65 -0.76 -0.56
CA ILE A 227 -9.00 -1.25 -0.33
C ILE A 227 -9.12 -1.52 1.18
N TYR A 228 -10.19 -1.01 1.81
CA TYR A 228 -10.45 -1.27 3.23
C TYR A 228 -11.07 -2.65 3.43
N PRO A 229 -10.43 -3.60 4.11
CA PRO A 229 -10.94 -4.98 4.24
C PRO A 229 -12.15 -5.10 5.16
N VAL A 230 -12.31 -4.16 6.09
CA VAL A 230 -13.40 -4.08 7.06
C VAL A 230 -13.79 -2.63 7.30
N ALA A 231 -14.92 -2.40 7.94
CA ALA A 231 -15.26 -1.08 8.44
C ALA A 231 -14.31 -0.69 9.58
N THR A 232 -13.57 0.43 9.40
CA THR A 232 -12.51 0.85 10.33
C THR A 232 -12.28 2.36 10.24
N PRO A 233 -11.75 3.03 11.27
CA PRO A 233 -11.23 4.39 11.11
C PRO A 233 -10.24 4.49 9.96
N GLY A 234 -10.16 5.65 9.30
CA GLY A 234 -9.24 5.80 8.18
C GLY A 234 -9.02 7.24 7.74
N GLY A 235 -7.85 7.49 7.14
CA GLY A 235 -7.44 8.82 6.69
C GLY A 235 -7.29 8.97 5.18
N TYR A 236 -7.58 7.95 4.38
CA TYR A 236 -7.46 8.04 2.92
C TYR A 236 -8.63 8.83 2.32
N GLN A 237 -8.37 9.53 1.22
CA GLN A 237 -9.39 10.15 0.40
C GLN A 237 -10.13 9.03 -0.36
N LEU A 238 -11.46 9.01 -0.28
CA LEU A 238 -12.29 7.93 -0.81
C LEU A 238 -12.95 8.33 -2.14
N PHE A 239 -13.03 7.41 -3.08
CA PHE A 239 -13.64 7.68 -4.39
C PHE A 239 -14.31 6.47 -5.04
N GLY A 240 -14.38 5.33 -4.37
CA GLY A 240 -15.07 4.14 -4.86
C GLY A 240 -15.24 3.09 -3.78
N ARG A 241 -15.96 2.02 -4.13
CA ARG A 241 -16.16 0.84 -3.28
C ARG A 241 -16.23 -0.42 -4.13
N THR A 242 -15.61 -1.49 -3.66
CA THR A 242 -15.76 -2.85 -4.17
C THR A 242 -16.56 -3.70 -3.17
N PRO A 243 -17.48 -4.58 -3.63
CA PRO A 243 -18.16 -5.50 -2.74
C PRO A 243 -17.29 -6.72 -2.40
N VAL A 244 -16.20 -6.94 -3.15
CA VAL A 244 -15.38 -8.15 -3.10
C VAL A 244 -14.50 -8.19 -1.85
N PRO A 245 -14.64 -9.21 -0.96
CA PRO A 245 -13.83 -9.34 0.23
C PRO A 245 -12.35 -9.56 -0.11
N ILE A 246 -11.46 -8.89 0.65
CA ILE A 246 -10.01 -9.09 0.59
C ILE A 246 -9.45 -9.67 1.89
N TRP A 247 -10.30 -9.86 2.86
CA TRP A 247 -10.06 -10.52 4.13
C TRP A 247 -11.30 -11.34 4.49
N ASP A 248 -11.12 -12.64 4.73
CA ASP A 248 -12.21 -13.53 5.13
C ASP A 248 -11.70 -14.53 6.18
N PRO A 249 -11.98 -14.30 7.48
CA PRO A 249 -11.56 -15.19 8.56
C PRO A 249 -12.23 -16.57 8.48
N ASN A 250 -13.34 -16.70 7.75
CA ASN A 250 -14.07 -17.95 7.60
C ASN A 250 -13.69 -18.74 6.32
N LYS A 251 -12.84 -18.14 5.45
CA LYS A 251 -12.38 -18.77 4.20
C LYS A 251 -13.53 -19.35 3.35
N ARG A 252 -14.57 -18.55 3.15
CA ARG A 252 -15.79 -18.99 2.44
C ARG A 252 -15.58 -19.20 0.94
N PHE A 253 -14.50 -18.62 0.39
CA PHE A 253 -14.19 -18.66 -1.03
C PHE A 253 -12.84 -19.33 -1.27
N ASP A 254 -12.71 -20.09 -2.36
CA ASP A 254 -11.48 -20.80 -2.74
C ASP A 254 -10.27 -19.87 -2.88
N ALA A 255 -10.50 -18.60 -3.25
CA ALA A 255 -9.45 -17.58 -3.34
C ALA A 255 -8.67 -17.36 -2.02
N PHE A 256 -9.24 -17.76 -0.87
CA PHE A 256 -8.62 -17.73 0.45
C PHE A 256 -8.04 -19.09 0.87
N GLU A 257 -7.82 -20.01 -0.06
CA GLU A 257 -7.20 -21.27 0.24
C GLU A 257 -5.82 -21.05 0.89
N GLY A 258 -5.65 -21.58 2.10
CA GLY A 258 -4.41 -21.47 2.88
C GLY A 258 -4.32 -20.25 3.80
N ASP A 259 -4.98 -19.12 3.55
CA ASP A 259 -4.89 -17.91 4.36
C ASP A 259 -6.25 -17.20 4.53
N ILE A 260 -6.35 -16.31 5.53
CA ILE A 260 -7.51 -15.43 5.75
C ILE A 260 -7.38 -14.10 5.01
N VAL A 261 -6.20 -13.82 4.43
CA VAL A 261 -5.91 -12.64 3.60
C VAL A 261 -5.72 -13.04 2.14
N LEU A 262 -6.28 -12.23 1.25
CA LEU A 262 -6.28 -12.54 -0.18
C LEU A 262 -4.93 -12.27 -0.84
N PHE A 263 -4.32 -11.13 -0.51
CA PHE A 263 -3.15 -10.63 -1.21
C PHE A 263 -1.83 -11.06 -0.57
N ARG A 264 -0.82 -11.11 -1.44
CA ARG A 264 0.61 -11.17 -1.06
C ARG A 264 1.32 -9.96 -1.66
N PRO A 265 2.40 -9.46 -1.05
CA PRO A 265 3.29 -8.52 -1.74
C PRO A 265 3.71 -9.11 -3.09
N GLY A 266 3.68 -8.30 -4.15
CA GLY A 266 3.94 -8.76 -5.51
C GLY A 266 2.71 -9.11 -6.34
N ASP A 267 1.55 -9.25 -5.75
CA ASP A 267 0.30 -9.35 -6.50
C ASP A 267 -0.02 -8.03 -7.21
N ARG A 268 -0.86 -8.13 -8.24
CA ARG A 268 -1.35 -6.98 -8.99
C ARG A 268 -2.88 -6.89 -8.89
N ILE A 269 -3.38 -5.67 -8.90
CA ILE A 269 -4.82 -5.39 -8.85
C ILE A 269 -5.19 -4.50 -10.02
N LYS A 270 -6.28 -4.85 -10.71
CA LYS A 270 -6.97 -4.01 -11.67
C LYS A 270 -8.34 -3.62 -11.12
N PHE A 271 -8.58 -2.32 -11.00
CA PHE A 271 -9.89 -1.81 -10.66
C PHE A 271 -10.73 -1.69 -11.93
N GLN A 272 -11.85 -2.43 -12.00
CA GLN A 272 -12.77 -2.41 -13.12
C GLN A 272 -13.99 -1.56 -12.76
N PRO A 273 -14.17 -0.38 -13.38
CA PRO A 273 -15.38 0.41 -13.16
C PRO A 273 -16.64 -0.37 -13.56
N VAL A 274 -17.62 -0.39 -12.68
CA VAL A 274 -18.89 -1.08 -12.93
C VAL A 274 -20.08 -0.16 -12.67
N THR A 275 -21.23 -0.53 -13.25
CA THR A 275 -22.52 0.12 -12.95
C THR A 275 -23.03 -0.31 -11.57
N ARG A 276 -24.00 0.43 -11.02
CA ARG A 276 -24.67 0.06 -9.78
C ARG A 276 -25.31 -1.32 -9.85
N ALA A 277 -25.94 -1.68 -10.96
CA ALA A 277 -26.57 -2.99 -11.13
C ALA A 277 -25.55 -4.14 -11.12
N ALA A 278 -24.37 -3.95 -11.75
CA ALA A 278 -23.30 -4.96 -11.71
C ALA A 278 -22.68 -5.09 -10.31
N TYR A 279 -22.53 -3.97 -9.60
CA TYR A 279 -22.10 -3.97 -8.20
C TYR A 279 -23.06 -4.76 -7.31
N ASP A 280 -24.38 -4.48 -7.41
CA ASP A 280 -25.41 -5.15 -6.61
C ASP A 280 -25.49 -6.67 -6.96
N ASP A 281 -25.22 -7.05 -8.22
CA ASP A 281 -25.13 -8.46 -8.63
C ASP A 281 -23.92 -9.17 -7.99
N ALA A 282 -22.76 -8.52 -7.99
CA ALA A 282 -21.56 -9.05 -7.33
C ALA A 282 -21.78 -9.17 -5.80
N GLU A 283 -22.36 -8.15 -5.15
CA GLU A 283 -22.68 -8.16 -3.71
C GLU A 283 -23.60 -9.34 -3.36
N ARG A 284 -24.66 -9.59 -4.15
CA ARG A 284 -25.56 -10.73 -3.98
C ARG A 284 -24.81 -12.06 -4.10
N LYS A 285 -23.93 -12.21 -5.10
CA LYS A 285 -23.13 -13.43 -5.27
C LYS A 285 -22.16 -13.68 -4.12
N ILE A 286 -21.66 -12.60 -3.50
CA ILE A 286 -20.82 -12.70 -2.31
C ILE A 286 -21.65 -13.14 -1.10
N GLU A 287 -22.86 -12.62 -0.94
CA GLU A 287 -23.78 -13.00 0.14
C GLU A 287 -24.18 -14.46 0.06
N ASP A 288 -24.51 -14.96 -1.13
CA ASP A 288 -24.93 -16.36 -1.35
C ASP A 288 -23.75 -17.35 -1.52
N GLY A 289 -22.50 -16.85 -1.54
CA GLY A 289 -21.29 -17.66 -1.66
C GLY A 289 -20.96 -18.14 -3.07
N SER A 290 -21.66 -17.65 -4.10
CA SER A 290 -21.45 -18.06 -5.50
C SER A 290 -20.47 -17.16 -6.27
N TYR A 291 -19.88 -16.15 -5.61
CA TYR A 291 -18.94 -15.25 -6.24
C TYR A 291 -17.65 -15.98 -6.63
N LEU A 292 -17.22 -15.80 -7.87
CA LEU A 292 -15.97 -16.33 -8.39
C LEU A 292 -14.96 -15.16 -8.56
N TYR A 293 -13.84 -15.25 -7.86
CA TYR A 293 -12.79 -14.26 -7.99
C TYR A 293 -12.17 -14.31 -9.39
N ASN A 294 -12.00 -13.13 -10.00
CA ASN A 294 -11.29 -13.00 -11.26
C ASN A 294 -9.78 -12.89 -10.99
N ILE A 295 -9.10 -14.03 -11.05
CA ILE A 295 -7.67 -14.17 -10.76
C ILE A 295 -6.97 -14.77 -11.96
N VAL A 296 -5.94 -14.10 -12.45
CA VAL A 296 -4.97 -14.69 -13.38
C VAL A 296 -3.76 -15.12 -12.56
N GLU A 297 -3.64 -16.41 -12.39
CA GLU A 297 -2.49 -17.05 -11.73
C GLU A 297 -1.38 -17.38 -12.75
N TYR A 298 -0.27 -17.88 -12.29
CA TYR A 298 0.86 -18.35 -13.13
C TYR A 298 1.49 -17.28 -14.03
N GLN A 299 1.54 -16.05 -13.55
CA GLN A 299 2.26 -14.99 -14.24
C GLN A 299 3.59 -14.71 -13.54
N ARG A 300 4.65 -14.55 -14.34
CA ARG A 300 5.92 -13.99 -13.88
C ARG A 300 5.99 -12.52 -14.29
N PHE A 301 6.24 -11.67 -13.33
CA PHE A 301 6.50 -10.26 -13.55
C PHE A 301 7.98 -10.05 -13.75
N SER A 302 8.38 -9.63 -14.96
CA SER A 302 9.76 -9.32 -15.30
C SER A 302 9.99 -7.81 -15.14
N VAL A 303 10.88 -7.44 -14.24
CA VAL A 303 11.24 -6.03 -14.01
C VAL A 303 11.85 -5.41 -15.28
N ARG A 304 12.69 -6.14 -16.02
CA ARG A 304 13.25 -5.70 -17.30
C ARG A 304 12.16 -5.35 -18.32
N ASN A 305 11.17 -6.21 -18.48
CA ASN A 305 10.07 -5.96 -19.41
C ASN A 305 9.24 -4.75 -18.97
N TYR A 306 8.98 -4.62 -17.68
CA TYR A 306 8.29 -3.48 -17.09
C TYR A 306 9.05 -2.18 -17.35
N GLN A 307 10.34 -2.10 -17.02
CA GLN A 307 11.17 -0.91 -17.25
C GLN A 307 11.26 -0.56 -18.76
N SER A 308 11.42 -1.58 -19.63
CA SER A 308 11.41 -1.38 -21.07
C SER A 308 10.09 -0.80 -21.58
N TRP A 309 8.97 -1.21 -21.02
CA TRP A 309 7.66 -0.65 -21.33
C TRP A 309 7.52 0.78 -20.82
N VAL A 310 7.85 1.05 -19.54
CA VAL A 310 7.77 2.40 -18.94
C VAL A 310 8.62 3.42 -19.71
N ASN A 311 9.79 3.01 -20.19
CA ASN A 311 10.70 3.88 -20.96
C ASN A 311 10.16 4.26 -22.35
N LYS A 312 9.16 3.55 -22.86
CA LYS A 312 8.51 3.83 -24.15
C LYS A 312 7.26 4.70 -24.01
N LEU A 313 6.79 4.93 -22.78
CA LEU A 313 5.58 5.71 -22.55
C LEU A 313 5.84 7.21 -22.75
N ASP A 314 4.91 7.89 -23.39
CA ASP A 314 4.83 9.34 -23.31
C ASP A 314 4.19 9.73 -21.97
N LYS A 315 5.04 10.13 -21.02
CA LYS A 315 4.60 10.47 -19.65
C LYS A 315 3.83 11.81 -19.58
N SER A 316 3.78 12.58 -20.65
CA SER A 316 2.99 13.81 -20.74
C SER A 316 1.50 13.54 -20.97
N GLU A 317 1.16 12.39 -21.55
CA GLU A 317 -0.22 11.99 -21.78
C GLU A 317 -0.83 11.39 -20.50
N ARG A 318 -1.97 11.91 -20.09
CA ARG A 318 -2.79 11.33 -19.01
C ARG A 318 -4.12 10.78 -19.54
N PHE A 319 -4.66 9.77 -18.83
CA PHE A 319 -5.93 9.11 -19.17
C PHE A 319 -7.15 10.02 -18.99
#